data_3b9c5e2a3c2edc553364d96c66c1d020
#
_entry.id   3b9c5e2a3c2edc553364d96c66c1d020
#
_cell.length_a   1.000
_cell.length_b   1.000
_cell.length_c   1.000
_cell.angle_alpha   90.00
_cell.angle_beta   90.00
_cell.angle_gamma   90.00
#
_symmetry.space_group_name_H-M   'P 1'
#
loop_
_entity.id
_entity.type
_entity.pdbx_description
1 polymer ?
#
loop_
_entity_poly.entity_id
_entity_poly.type
_entity_poly.pdbx_seq_one_letter_code
_entity_poly.pdbx_strand_id
1 'polypeptide(L)'
;NPYVLPGPGGALDLHETKFNQLSDTQVEVSGTKFVPTEEYFVKLEGVRRVGYRTMSPAATHDPIMISQIDTVVEKVRERVMDNFRNSGMKDFYLDFKIYGKKGVMNMFPQTPDSTCDELLIIIEAVAPTQEEANTICGFARSTMLHYGYEGRISTAGNLAFPFSPSDCKMGAVYEFNVYHLMRIEDTCAPFPITYMEF
;
A
#
# COMPACT_ATOMS: atom_id res chain seq x y z
N ASN A 1 -26.51 -4.05 0.60
CA ASN A 1 -27.53 -3.47 -0.30
C ASN A 1 -26.95 -2.19 -0.92
N PRO A 2 -26.72 -2.11 -2.24
CA PRO A 2 -26.12 -0.94 -2.88
C PRO A 2 -27.03 0.30 -2.88
N TYR A 3 -28.31 0.12 -2.57
CA TYR A 3 -29.29 1.21 -2.54
C TYR A 3 -29.54 1.78 -1.13
N VAL A 4 -28.86 1.27 -0.11
CA VAL A 4 -28.98 1.77 1.26
C VAL A 4 -27.59 2.12 1.78
N LEU A 5 -27.39 3.41 2.06
CA LEU A 5 -26.13 3.93 2.60
C LEU A 5 -26.33 4.25 4.09
N PRO A 6 -25.89 3.37 5.00
CA PRO A 6 -26.01 3.61 6.44
C PRO A 6 -25.10 4.75 6.89
N GLY A 7 -25.58 5.55 7.83
CA GLY A 7 -24.86 6.63 8.48
C GLY A 7 -25.18 6.70 9.98
N PRO A 8 -24.53 7.58 10.74
CA PRO A 8 -24.67 7.66 12.19
C PRO A 8 -26.09 7.89 12.71
N GLY A 9 -26.89 8.69 12.02
CA GLY A 9 -28.25 9.05 12.43
C GLY A 9 -29.35 8.41 11.59
N GLY A 10 -29.02 7.48 10.68
CA GLY A 10 -29.98 6.84 9.78
C GLY A 10 -29.31 6.30 8.53
N ALA A 11 -30.09 6.17 7.49
CA ALA A 11 -29.61 5.71 6.19
C ALA A 11 -30.18 6.57 5.05
N LEU A 12 -29.40 6.71 3.97
CA LEU A 12 -29.93 7.23 2.71
C LEU A 12 -30.48 6.06 1.91
N ASP A 13 -31.75 6.13 1.58
CA ASP A 13 -32.44 5.22 0.68
C ASP A 13 -32.39 5.78 -0.74
N LEU A 14 -31.70 5.06 -1.61
CA LEU A 14 -31.45 5.43 -3.00
C LEU A 14 -32.38 4.70 -4.00
N HIS A 15 -33.31 3.87 -3.55
CA HIS A 15 -34.15 3.07 -4.46
C HIS A 15 -34.96 3.91 -5.45
N GLU A 16 -35.35 5.13 -5.07
CA GLU A 16 -36.11 6.05 -5.90
C GLU A 16 -35.28 7.23 -6.43
N THR A 17 -33.96 7.17 -6.24
CA THR A 17 -33.05 8.24 -6.71
C THR A 17 -33.05 8.33 -8.23
N LYS A 18 -33.26 9.51 -8.75
CA LYS A 18 -33.28 9.84 -10.17
C LYS A 18 -32.22 10.88 -10.48
N PHE A 19 -31.58 10.71 -11.61
CA PHE A 19 -30.63 11.67 -12.16
C PHE A 19 -31.22 12.25 -13.44
N ASN A 20 -31.34 13.57 -13.51
CA ASN A 20 -31.84 14.27 -14.67
C ASN A 20 -30.79 15.25 -15.17
N GLN A 21 -30.30 15.03 -16.39
CA GLN A 21 -29.32 15.92 -17.01
C GLN A 21 -30.02 17.20 -17.46
N LEU A 22 -29.65 18.34 -16.87
CA LEU A 22 -30.23 19.64 -17.19
C LEU A 22 -29.44 20.38 -18.29
N SER A 23 -28.10 20.20 -18.26
CA SER A 23 -27.17 20.78 -19.28
C SER A 23 -25.88 19.95 -19.29
N ASP A 24 -24.93 20.32 -20.13
CA ASP A 24 -23.62 19.63 -20.20
C ASP A 24 -22.85 19.65 -18.87
N THR A 25 -23.18 20.58 -17.98
CA THR A 25 -22.46 20.78 -16.71
C THR A 25 -23.35 20.65 -15.46
N GLN A 26 -24.66 20.39 -15.63
CA GLN A 26 -25.60 20.35 -14.51
C GLN A 26 -26.44 19.07 -14.51
N VAL A 27 -26.48 18.40 -13.37
CA VAL A 27 -27.31 17.22 -13.12
C VAL A 27 -28.20 17.49 -11.90
N GLU A 28 -29.50 17.31 -12.06
CA GLU A 28 -30.45 17.31 -10.95
C GLU A 28 -30.50 15.90 -10.34
N VAL A 29 -30.43 15.82 -9.02
CA VAL A 29 -30.60 14.56 -8.28
C VAL A 29 -31.81 14.71 -7.39
N SER A 30 -32.75 13.78 -7.51
CA SER A 30 -34.02 13.80 -6.76
C SER A 30 -34.41 12.40 -6.30
N GLY A 31 -35.40 12.32 -5.40
CA GLY A 31 -35.97 11.04 -4.94
C GLY A 31 -35.19 10.29 -3.88
N THR A 32 -33.97 10.75 -3.49
CA THR A 32 -33.25 10.20 -2.36
C THR A 32 -34.00 10.51 -1.07
N LYS A 33 -34.17 9.49 -0.21
CA LYS A 33 -34.85 9.64 1.08
C LYS A 33 -33.86 9.40 2.22
N PHE A 34 -33.94 10.20 3.27
CA PHE A 34 -33.27 9.92 4.53
C PHE A 34 -34.23 9.16 5.44
N VAL A 35 -33.82 7.98 5.89
CA VAL A 35 -34.56 7.14 6.83
C VAL A 35 -33.86 7.25 8.19
N PRO A 36 -34.41 8.02 9.15
CA PRO A 36 -33.79 8.17 10.45
C PRO A 36 -33.81 6.86 11.25
N THR A 37 -32.84 6.70 12.13
CA THR A 37 -32.80 5.60 13.11
C THR A 37 -33.01 6.14 14.52
N GLU A 38 -33.59 5.32 15.39
CA GLU A 38 -33.68 5.60 16.83
C GLU A 38 -32.36 5.33 17.55
N GLU A 39 -31.46 4.56 16.93
CA GLU A 39 -30.15 4.25 17.46
C GLU A 39 -29.07 5.11 16.80
N TYR A 40 -28.25 5.76 17.63
CA TYR A 40 -27.14 6.59 17.16
C TYR A 40 -25.84 5.79 17.15
N PHE A 41 -25.06 6.03 16.11
CA PHE A 41 -23.75 5.40 15.94
C PHE A 41 -22.68 6.46 15.70
N VAL A 42 -21.48 6.18 16.21
CA VAL A 42 -20.27 6.92 15.85
C VAL A 42 -19.40 6.01 14.99
N LYS A 43 -18.95 6.53 13.87
CA LYS A 43 -17.96 5.86 13.03
C LYS A 43 -16.58 6.04 13.68
N LEU A 44 -15.99 4.92 14.07
CA LEU A 44 -14.63 4.88 14.60
C LEU A 44 -13.65 4.51 13.50
N GLU A 45 -12.65 5.35 13.32
CA GLU A 45 -11.51 5.07 12.45
C GLU A 45 -10.25 5.25 13.28
N GLY A 46 -9.41 4.23 13.30
CA GLY A 46 -8.16 4.26 14.03
C GLY A 46 -7.01 3.74 13.20
N VAL A 47 -5.83 4.25 13.48
CA VAL A 47 -4.58 3.81 12.87
C VAL A 47 -3.57 3.47 13.95
N ARG A 48 -2.75 2.45 13.69
CA ARG A 48 -1.58 2.14 14.51
C ARG A 48 -0.31 2.23 13.69
N ARG A 49 0.77 2.64 14.30
CA ARG A 49 2.09 2.56 13.68
C ARG A 49 2.56 1.11 13.64
N VAL A 50 2.95 0.66 12.43
CA VAL A 50 3.45 -0.71 12.21
C VAL A 50 4.97 -0.77 12.06
N GLY A 51 5.63 0.37 11.88
CA GLY A 51 7.08 0.44 11.76
C GLY A 51 7.57 1.67 11.01
N TYR A 52 8.74 1.54 10.41
CA TYR A 52 9.36 2.56 9.55
C TYR A 52 9.73 1.92 8.22
N ARG A 53 9.60 2.70 7.16
CA ARG A 53 9.83 2.25 5.77
C ARG A 53 11.11 2.83 5.20
N THR A 54 11.83 1.98 4.47
CA THR A 54 12.88 2.38 3.52
C THR A 54 12.56 1.74 2.17
N MET A 55 12.75 2.50 1.10
CA MET A 55 12.54 2.03 -0.27
C MET A 55 13.78 2.31 -1.11
N SER A 56 14.06 1.43 -2.06
CA SER A 56 15.10 1.62 -3.07
C SER A 56 14.54 1.30 -4.45
N PRO A 57 14.33 2.31 -5.33
CA PRO A 57 13.94 2.07 -6.71
C PRO A 57 15.17 1.67 -7.54
N ALA A 58 14.98 0.67 -8.38
CA ALA A 58 15.98 0.20 -9.32
C ALA A 58 15.32 -0.27 -10.61
N ALA A 59 16.01 -0.18 -11.73
CA ALA A 59 15.48 -0.61 -13.02
C ALA A 59 16.39 -1.64 -13.69
N THR A 60 15.86 -2.41 -14.60
CA THR A 60 16.62 -3.28 -15.50
C THR A 60 16.04 -3.27 -16.90
N HIS A 61 16.92 -3.30 -17.90
CA HIS A 61 16.61 -3.46 -19.31
C HIS A 61 17.22 -4.76 -19.89
N ASP A 62 17.77 -5.62 -19.02
CA ASP A 62 18.34 -6.90 -19.44
C ASP A 62 17.21 -7.91 -19.70
N PRO A 63 17.00 -8.34 -20.98
CA PRO A 63 15.92 -9.26 -21.32
C PRO A 63 16.07 -10.63 -20.63
N ILE A 64 17.29 -11.05 -20.33
CA ILE A 64 17.56 -12.31 -19.62
C ILE A 64 17.10 -12.19 -18.17
N MET A 65 17.44 -11.08 -17.49
CA MET A 65 16.95 -10.83 -16.13
C MET A 65 15.44 -10.64 -16.09
N ILE A 66 14.86 -9.92 -17.05
CA ILE A 66 13.41 -9.69 -17.16
C ILE A 66 12.66 -11.02 -17.26
N SER A 67 13.14 -11.96 -18.06
CA SER A 67 12.54 -13.28 -18.22
C SER A 67 12.57 -14.13 -16.94
N GLN A 68 13.57 -13.93 -16.08
CA GLN A 68 13.81 -14.68 -14.85
C GLN A 68 13.43 -13.89 -13.57
N ILE A 69 12.84 -12.71 -13.69
CA ILE A 69 12.71 -11.76 -12.57
C ILE A 69 11.99 -12.34 -11.34
N ASP A 70 10.96 -13.16 -11.53
CA ASP A 70 10.23 -13.77 -10.41
C ASP A 70 11.15 -14.72 -9.62
N THR A 71 11.96 -15.51 -10.31
CA THR A 71 12.94 -16.41 -9.68
C THR A 71 14.05 -15.63 -8.98
N VAL A 72 14.56 -14.58 -9.61
CA VAL A 72 15.62 -13.71 -9.04
C VAL A 72 15.12 -13.07 -7.75
N VAL A 73 13.92 -12.49 -7.78
CA VAL A 73 13.32 -11.86 -6.60
C VAL A 73 13.13 -12.84 -5.45
N GLU A 74 12.61 -14.03 -5.73
CA GLU A 74 12.41 -15.05 -4.69
C GLU A 74 13.74 -15.49 -4.06
N LYS A 75 14.75 -15.72 -4.87
CA LYS A 75 16.08 -16.10 -4.38
C LYS A 75 16.77 -14.99 -3.59
N VAL A 76 16.59 -13.74 -4.01
CA VAL A 76 17.07 -12.58 -3.24
C VAL A 76 16.34 -12.49 -1.90
N ARG A 77 15.01 -12.66 -1.89
CA ARG A 77 14.18 -12.69 -0.67
C ARG A 77 14.66 -13.77 0.30
N GLU A 78 14.81 -15.02 -0.17
CA GLU A 78 15.35 -16.13 0.64
C GLU A 78 16.69 -15.76 1.28
N ARG A 79 17.61 -15.21 0.50
CA ARG A 79 18.95 -14.81 0.99
C ARG A 79 18.90 -13.71 2.04
N VAL A 80 18.03 -12.72 1.87
CA VAL A 80 17.82 -11.65 2.85
C VAL A 80 17.26 -12.23 4.15
N MET A 81 16.22 -13.04 4.05
CA MET A 81 15.59 -13.70 5.21
C MET A 81 16.60 -14.57 5.97
N ASP A 82 17.42 -15.33 5.27
CA ASP A 82 18.47 -16.17 5.87
C ASP A 82 19.53 -15.34 6.59
N ASN A 83 19.96 -14.22 5.98
CA ASN A 83 20.95 -13.33 6.58
C ASN A 83 20.47 -12.74 7.91
N PHE A 84 19.20 -12.37 8.00
CA PHE A 84 18.65 -11.74 9.20
C PHE A 84 18.02 -12.73 10.20
N ARG A 85 17.89 -14.02 9.86
CA ARG A 85 17.29 -15.05 10.71
C ARG A 85 17.88 -15.11 12.12
N ASN A 86 19.18 -14.90 12.26
CA ASN A 86 19.94 -15.01 13.52
C ASN A 86 20.39 -13.66 14.08
N SER A 87 20.02 -12.54 13.45
CA SER A 87 20.52 -11.21 13.82
C SER A 87 19.71 -10.51 14.91
N GLY A 88 18.60 -11.08 15.34
CA GLY A 88 17.64 -10.41 16.20
C GLY A 88 16.60 -9.57 15.47
N MET A 89 16.82 -9.21 14.20
CA MET A 89 15.88 -8.50 13.34
C MET A 89 14.90 -9.51 12.70
N LYS A 90 13.87 -9.90 13.44
CA LYS A 90 12.92 -10.94 13.00
C LYS A 90 11.59 -10.39 12.51
N ASP A 91 11.19 -9.24 13.04
CA ASP A 91 9.88 -8.63 12.78
C ASP A 91 10.02 -7.55 11.71
N PHE A 92 10.22 -7.96 10.47
CA PHE A 92 10.25 -7.04 9.34
C PHE A 92 9.45 -7.58 8.16
N TYR A 93 8.98 -6.65 7.34
CA TYR A 93 8.37 -6.91 6.05
C TYR A 93 9.36 -6.52 4.94
N LEU A 94 9.51 -7.39 3.94
CA LEU A 94 10.31 -7.15 2.74
C LEU A 94 9.47 -7.46 1.52
N ASP A 95 9.37 -6.50 0.61
CA ASP A 95 8.64 -6.65 -0.64
C ASP A 95 9.41 -6.11 -1.85
N PHE A 96 9.07 -6.65 -3.03
CA PHE A 96 9.60 -6.25 -4.33
C PHE A 96 8.42 -5.99 -5.27
N LYS A 97 8.13 -4.72 -5.54
CA LYS A 97 7.08 -4.33 -6.47
C LYS A 97 7.68 -4.16 -7.86
N ILE A 98 7.22 -4.96 -8.82
CA ILE A 98 7.80 -5.02 -10.16
C ILE A 98 6.84 -4.37 -11.15
N TYR A 99 7.03 -3.07 -11.39
CA TYR A 99 6.29 -2.33 -12.41
C TYR A 99 6.80 -2.70 -13.80
N GLY A 100 5.88 -2.81 -14.76
CA GLY A 100 6.12 -3.41 -16.06
C GLY A 100 5.69 -4.91 -16.12
N LYS A 101 5.46 -5.53 -14.95
CA LYS A 101 4.97 -6.92 -14.87
C LYS A 101 3.75 -7.05 -13.95
N LYS A 102 3.92 -6.94 -12.63
CA LYS A 102 2.86 -7.19 -11.62
C LYS A 102 2.72 -6.08 -10.58
N GLY A 103 3.41 -4.97 -10.74
CA GLY A 103 3.53 -3.93 -9.71
C GLY A 103 2.24 -3.24 -9.31
N VAL A 104 1.21 -3.26 -10.17
CA VAL A 104 -0.08 -2.59 -9.91
C VAL A 104 -1.13 -3.59 -9.43
N MET A 105 -1.32 -4.69 -10.16
CA MET A 105 -2.44 -5.63 -9.96
C MET A 105 -1.92 -7.06 -9.78
N ASN A 106 -1.16 -7.27 -8.73
CA ASN A 106 -0.44 -8.53 -8.49
C ASN A 106 -1.30 -9.82 -8.56
N MET A 107 -2.59 -9.72 -8.20
CA MET A 107 -3.51 -10.88 -8.13
C MET A 107 -4.30 -11.13 -9.43
N PHE A 108 -4.21 -10.24 -10.42
CA PHE A 108 -4.95 -10.39 -11.68
C PHE A 108 -4.06 -10.96 -12.76
N PRO A 109 -4.61 -11.84 -13.63
CA PRO A 109 -3.86 -12.36 -14.76
C PRO A 109 -3.47 -11.20 -15.69
N GLN A 110 -2.23 -11.25 -16.15
CA GLN A 110 -1.73 -10.28 -17.14
C GLN A 110 -2.33 -10.61 -18.52
N THR A 111 -2.42 -9.58 -19.36
CA THR A 111 -2.72 -9.78 -20.78
C THR A 111 -1.61 -10.64 -21.39
N PRO A 112 -1.91 -11.76 -22.07
CA PRO A 112 -0.91 -12.72 -22.52
C PRO A 112 0.23 -12.16 -23.39
N ASP A 113 0.00 -11.03 -24.07
CA ASP A 113 0.91 -10.44 -25.06
C ASP A 113 1.62 -9.16 -24.59
N SER A 114 1.60 -8.85 -23.29
CA SER A 114 2.33 -7.67 -22.78
C SER A 114 3.84 -7.99 -22.67
N THR A 115 4.61 -7.64 -23.68
CA THR A 115 6.07 -7.59 -23.59
C THR A 115 6.47 -6.25 -22.96
N CYS A 116 7.39 -6.30 -21.99
CA CYS A 116 7.95 -5.12 -21.37
C CYS A 116 9.46 -5.11 -21.57
N ASP A 117 9.99 -4.02 -22.12
CA ASP A 117 11.43 -3.89 -22.40
C ASP A 117 12.21 -3.42 -21.17
N GLU A 118 11.53 -2.84 -20.18
CA GLU A 118 12.14 -2.35 -18.94
C GLU A 118 11.26 -2.68 -17.73
N LEU A 119 11.89 -3.01 -16.62
CA LEU A 119 11.21 -3.16 -15.33
C LEU A 119 11.71 -2.12 -14.33
N LEU A 120 10.77 -1.48 -13.62
CA LEU A 120 11.07 -0.78 -12.38
C LEU A 120 10.78 -1.71 -11.20
N ILE A 121 11.79 -1.89 -10.36
CA ILE A 121 11.73 -2.71 -9.15
C ILE A 121 11.82 -1.77 -7.96
N ILE A 122 10.79 -1.75 -7.12
CA ILE A 122 10.82 -1.03 -5.84
C ILE A 122 11.08 -2.06 -4.75
N ILE A 123 12.24 -2.00 -4.17
CA ILE A 123 12.61 -2.79 -2.98
C ILE A 123 12.11 -2.03 -1.76
N GLU A 124 11.24 -2.64 -0.97
CA GLU A 124 10.62 -2.03 0.20
C GLU A 124 10.90 -2.86 1.45
N ALA A 125 11.42 -2.22 2.48
CA ALA A 125 11.55 -2.80 3.80
C ALA A 125 10.79 -1.98 4.84
N VAL A 126 10.03 -2.66 5.71
CA VAL A 126 9.39 -2.06 6.89
C VAL A 126 9.87 -2.81 8.12
N ALA A 127 10.36 -2.09 9.13
CA ALA A 127 10.91 -2.66 10.36
C ALA A 127 10.54 -1.80 11.58
N PRO A 128 10.70 -2.29 12.81
CA PRO A 128 10.38 -1.55 14.02
C PRO A 128 11.10 -0.20 14.16
N THR A 129 12.31 -0.09 13.63
CA THR A 129 13.10 1.16 13.60
C THR A 129 13.50 1.54 12.17
N GLN A 130 13.81 2.84 11.98
CA GLN A 130 14.28 3.32 10.67
C GLN A 130 15.66 2.75 10.30
N GLU A 131 16.52 2.54 11.29
CA GLU A 131 17.86 1.95 11.13
C GLU A 131 17.76 0.50 10.63
N GLU A 132 16.88 -0.29 11.22
CA GLU A 132 16.64 -1.68 10.76
C GLU A 132 16.06 -1.69 9.35
N ALA A 133 15.07 -0.85 9.05
CA ALA A 133 14.51 -0.74 7.70
C ALA A 133 15.57 -0.35 6.66
N ASN A 134 16.47 0.59 7.00
CA ASN A 134 17.59 0.98 6.14
C ASN A 134 18.56 -0.19 5.91
N THR A 135 18.90 -0.91 6.97
CA THR A 135 19.84 -2.04 6.92
C THR A 135 19.29 -3.17 6.05
N ILE A 136 18.02 -3.51 6.24
CA ILE A 136 17.36 -4.60 5.48
C ILE A 136 17.21 -4.21 4.00
N CYS A 137 16.72 -2.99 3.72
CA CYS A 137 16.58 -2.50 2.35
C CYS A 137 17.92 -2.41 1.62
N GLY A 138 18.94 -1.85 2.27
CA GLY A 138 20.28 -1.74 1.71
C GLY A 138 20.92 -3.09 1.42
N PHE A 139 20.73 -4.07 2.31
CA PHE A 139 21.20 -5.45 2.07
C PHE A 139 20.46 -6.11 0.92
N ALA A 140 19.12 -5.97 0.87
CA ALA A 140 18.30 -6.50 -0.23
C ALA A 140 18.71 -5.90 -1.58
N ARG A 141 18.87 -4.58 -1.64
CA ARG A 141 19.34 -3.85 -2.83
C ARG A 141 20.71 -4.33 -3.29
N SER A 142 21.68 -4.42 -2.38
CA SER A 142 23.02 -4.89 -2.69
C SER A 142 23.03 -6.34 -3.16
N THR A 143 22.24 -7.20 -2.51
CA THR A 143 22.09 -8.60 -2.91
C THR A 143 21.52 -8.70 -4.30
N MET A 144 20.45 -7.95 -4.63
CA MET A 144 19.83 -7.97 -5.94
C MET A 144 20.73 -7.39 -7.03
N LEU A 145 21.46 -6.30 -6.74
CA LEU A 145 22.41 -5.66 -7.65
C LEU A 145 23.48 -6.64 -8.14
N HIS A 146 23.95 -7.50 -7.26
CA HIS A 146 25.03 -8.44 -7.53
C HIS A 146 24.58 -9.89 -7.73
N TYR A 147 23.25 -10.14 -7.74
CA TYR A 147 22.73 -11.49 -7.86
C TYR A 147 23.11 -12.12 -9.20
N GLY A 148 23.65 -13.35 -9.14
CA GLY A 148 23.98 -14.14 -10.31
C GLY A 148 22.76 -14.91 -10.82
N TYR A 149 22.43 -14.79 -12.09
CA TYR A 149 21.38 -15.56 -12.77
C TYR A 149 21.94 -16.17 -14.04
N GLU A 150 21.28 -17.21 -14.55
CA GLU A 150 21.72 -17.91 -15.74
C GLU A 150 21.75 -16.96 -16.96
N GLY A 151 22.86 -16.95 -17.69
CA GLY A 151 23.05 -16.07 -18.85
C GLY A 151 23.47 -14.64 -18.52
N ARG A 152 23.70 -14.29 -17.25
CA ARG A 152 24.21 -12.98 -16.87
C ARG A 152 25.61 -12.74 -17.47
N ILE A 153 25.75 -11.62 -18.18
CA ILE A 153 27.02 -11.22 -18.85
C ILE A 153 27.76 -10.16 -18.00
N SER A 154 27.01 -9.25 -17.34
CA SER A 154 27.61 -8.17 -16.56
C SER A 154 28.42 -8.68 -15.36
N THR A 155 29.66 -8.21 -15.22
CA THR A 155 30.50 -8.46 -14.04
C THR A 155 30.34 -7.39 -12.95
N ALA A 156 29.76 -6.23 -13.29
CA ALA A 156 29.38 -5.16 -12.38
C ALA A 156 27.94 -5.38 -11.83
N GLY A 157 27.25 -4.32 -11.42
CA GLY A 157 25.84 -4.41 -11.06
C GLY A 157 24.95 -4.64 -12.28
N ASN A 158 23.80 -5.26 -12.07
CA ASN A 158 22.80 -5.55 -13.09
C ASN A 158 21.54 -4.67 -12.97
N LEU A 159 21.57 -3.62 -12.14
CA LEU A 159 20.49 -2.69 -11.91
C LEU A 159 20.91 -1.27 -12.22
N ALA A 160 20.00 -0.48 -12.78
CA ALA A 160 20.12 0.95 -12.96
C ALA A 160 19.38 1.67 -11.81
N PHE A 161 20.09 2.56 -11.11
CA PHE A 161 19.49 3.40 -10.07
C PHE A 161 19.20 4.79 -10.64
N PRO A 162 17.98 5.35 -10.41
CA PRO A 162 17.61 6.66 -10.95
C PRO A 162 18.37 7.82 -10.28
N PHE A 163 18.91 7.61 -9.08
CA PHE A 163 19.66 8.59 -8.29
C PHE A 163 20.56 7.94 -7.25
N SER A 164 21.44 8.74 -6.65
CA SER A 164 22.30 8.36 -5.52
C SER A 164 22.24 9.43 -4.42
N PRO A 165 22.08 9.08 -3.12
CA PRO A 165 21.93 7.72 -2.60
C PRO A 165 20.58 7.11 -3.00
N SER A 166 20.57 5.79 -3.31
CA SER A 166 19.39 5.11 -3.85
C SER A 166 18.36 4.70 -2.79
N ASP A 167 18.76 4.64 -1.52
CA ASP A 167 17.88 4.23 -0.43
C ASP A 167 17.16 5.44 0.17
N CYS A 168 15.83 5.45 0.06
CA CYS A 168 14.97 6.53 0.51
C CYS A 168 14.32 6.19 1.85
N LYS A 169 14.61 6.97 2.89
CA LYS A 169 13.96 6.88 4.19
C LYS A 169 12.56 7.49 4.08
N MET A 170 11.53 6.68 4.23
CA MET A 170 10.12 7.11 4.08
C MET A 170 9.45 7.45 5.41
N GLY A 171 10.10 7.14 6.55
CA GLY A 171 9.58 7.42 7.87
C GLY A 171 8.55 6.40 8.37
N ALA A 172 7.71 6.83 9.29
CA ALA A 172 6.74 5.97 9.96
C ALA A 172 5.63 5.48 9.03
N VAL A 173 5.26 4.21 9.19
CA VAL A 173 4.19 3.53 8.46
C VAL A 173 3.04 3.22 9.40
N TYR A 174 1.84 3.46 8.93
CA TYR A 174 0.61 3.23 9.67
C TYR A 174 -0.32 2.31 8.88
N GLU A 175 -1.13 1.53 9.61
CA GLU A 175 -2.23 0.75 9.05
C GLU A 175 -3.54 1.08 9.77
N PHE A 176 -4.66 0.96 9.08
CA PHE A 176 -5.96 1.00 9.72
C PHE A 176 -6.14 -0.24 10.60
N ASN A 177 -6.48 -0.04 11.87
CA ASN A 177 -6.75 -1.13 12.81
C ASN A 177 -8.14 -1.03 13.47
N VAL A 178 -8.82 0.08 13.31
CA VAL A 178 -10.21 0.26 13.72
C VAL A 178 -11.00 0.87 12.56
N TYR A 179 -12.06 0.17 12.16
CA TYR A 179 -13.07 0.66 11.23
C TYR A 179 -14.40 0.06 11.67
N HIS A 180 -15.14 0.81 12.51
CA HIS A 180 -16.28 0.26 13.21
C HIS A 180 -17.37 1.31 13.46
N LEU A 181 -18.64 0.88 13.50
CA LEU A 181 -19.75 1.69 13.99
C LEU A 181 -20.01 1.31 15.45
N MET A 182 -19.75 2.24 16.36
CA MET A 182 -20.02 2.09 17.79
C MET A 182 -21.37 2.72 18.12
N ARG A 183 -22.28 1.92 18.69
CA ARG A 183 -23.55 2.43 19.23
C ARG A 183 -23.27 3.33 20.43
N ILE A 184 -23.97 4.45 20.50
CA ILE A 184 -23.92 5.42 21.61
C ILE A 184 -25.33 5.66 22.16
N GLU A 185 -25.43 5.74 23.48
CA GLU A 185 -26.69 6.06 24.16
C GLU A 185 -26.85 7.59 24.33
N ASP A 186 -25.74 8.27 24.61
CA ASP A 186 -25.66 9.71 24.70
C ASP A 186 -24.69 10.27 23.64
N THR A 187 -25.23 11.08 22.73
CA THR A 187 -24.45 11.67 21.62
C THR A 187 -23.37 12.65 22.09
N CYS A 188 -23.48 13.19 23.30
CA CYS A 188 -22.50 14.13 23.87
C CYS A 188 -21.40 13.43 24.68
N ALA A 189 -21.64 12.20 25.15
CA ALA A 189 -20.65 11.49 25.99
C ALA A 189 -19.29 11.27 25.32
N PRO A 190 -19.18 10.90 24.01
CA PRO A 190 -17.89 10.79 23.33
C PRO A 190 -17.22 12.12 23.02
N PHE A 191 -17.97 13.23 23.06
CA PHE A 191 -17.53 14.58 22.68
C PHE A 191 -17.91 15.60 23.77
N PRO A 192 -17.23 15.58 24.92
CA PRO A 192 -17.54 16.50 26.01
C PRO A 192 -17.33 17.96 25.56
N ILE A 193 -18.33 18.79 25.81
CA ILE A 193 -18.31 20.23 25.49
C ILE A 193 -17.88 21.00 26.72
N THR A 194 -16.86 21.84 26.57
CA THR A 194 -16.41 22.76 27.62
C THR A 194 -16.65 24.20 27.17
N TYR A 195 -17.33 24.98 27.99
CA TYR A 195 -17.53 26.41 27.76
C TYR A 195 -16.44 27.20 28.48
N MET A 196 -15.81 28.15 27.80
CA MET A 196 -14.90 29.13 28.40
C MET A 196 -15.59 30.47 28.37
N GLU A 197 -15.69 31.13 29.54
CA GLU A 197 -16.09 32.52 29.65
C GLU A 197 -14.84 33.40 29.55
N PHE A 198 -14.92 34.49 28.77
CA PHE A 198 -13.84 35.45 28.52
C PHE A 198 -14.17 36.78 29.22
#